data_9c5e6c118271dbb9c2a99ca66babc1e0
#
_entry.id   9c5e6c118271dbb9c2a99ca66babc1e0
#
_cell.length_a   1.000
_cell.length_b   1.000
_cell.length_c   1.000
_cell.angle_alpha   90.00
_cell.angle_beta   90.00
_cell.angle_gamma   90.00
#
_symmetry.space_group_name_H-M   'P 1'
#
loop_
_entity.id
_entity.type
_entity.pdbx_description
1 polymer ?
#
loop_
_entity_poly.entity_id
_entity_poly.type
_entity_poly.pdbx_seq_one_letter_code
_entity_poly.pdbx_strand_id
1 'polypeptide(L)'
;LSAYKAKQEHARVLIINGFNRLSGPAVIDTPDEAGFDLEQDPGVAYQYNISLCGAQTGFDRSQAGKEGKGSLGYSGNELEGMKIAGNTFDYPFVHGKAIQAAGNYSFVSCSDEAVENGRIQPEHYPIVDFILGLEKDDILSNPARKTYYKTFSSPMQRILTAYCQSGGNLLVSGSYIGSDMSNSQGNREFTEKILKYGFQGSLKDTRSGQITGLGRTLQIPRLPNEKAYAVTAPDCIVPVDSAFPVFVYQPGQYSAGIAYKGNYRVFAMGFPFESIESETDRAIVMAAILKFFGEK
;
A
#
# COMPACT_ATOMS: atom_id res chain seq x y z
N LEU A 1 0.81 14.32 2.81
CA LEU A 1 2.19 14.33 3.34
C LEU A 1 2.16 14.47 4.85
N SER A 2 3.03 13.72 5.53
CA SER A 2 3.12 13.67 6.98
C SER A 2 4.59 13.69 7.41
N ALA A 3 4.91 14.31 8.54
CA ALA A 3 6.25 14.32 9.10
C ALA A 3 6.20 14.47 10.62
N TYR A 4 7.19 13.90 11.30
CA TYR A 4 7.36 14.01 12.74
C TYR A 4 8.85 13.99 13.11
N LYS A 5 9.25 14.80 14.09
CA LYS A 5 10.59 14.81 14.62
C LYS A 5 10.56 14.39 16.10
N ALA A 6 11.21 13.29 16.42
CA ALA A 6 11.37 12.82 17.78
C ALA A 6 12.33 13.73 18.57
N LYS A 7 12.09 13.88 19.88
CA LYS A 7 12.98 14.68 20.74
C LYS A 7 14.40 14.08 20.85
N GLN A 8 14.48 12.75 20.90
CA GLN A 8 15.72 11.99 20.86
C GLN A 8 15.61 11.02 19.70
N GLU A 9 16.14 11.40 18.53
CA GLU A 9 16.03 10.61 17.31
C GLU A 9 16.97 9.41 17.37
N HIS A 10 16.41 8.21 17.34
CA HIS A 10 17.17 6.96 17.17
C HIS A 10 17.48 6.72 15.70
N ALA A 11 16.47 6.83 14.86
CA ALA A 11 16.60 6.75 13.41
C ALA A 11 15.47 7.53 12.72
N ARG A 12 15.69 7.85 11.44
CA ARG A 12 14.70 8.51 10.59
C ARG A 12 14.16 7.53 9.56
N VAL A 13 12.83 7.50 9.43
CA VAL A 13 12.11 6.69 8.45
C VAL A 13 11.65 7.57 7.30
N LEU A 14 11.89 7.13 6.07
CA LEU A 14 11.24 7.68 4.90
C LEU A 14 10.00 6.85 4.60
N ILE A 15 8.83 7.45 4.69
CA ILE A 15 7.57 6.85 4.22
C ILE A 15 7.38 7.23 2.77
N ILE A 16 7.35 6.26 1.87
CA ILE A 16 7.05 6.45 0.45
C ILE A 16 5.61 5.99 0.21
N ASN A 17 4.76 6.90 -0.23
CA ASN A 17 3.40 6.55 -0.63
C ASN A 17 3.38 6.21 -2.12
N GLY A 18 3.29 4.91 -2.43
CA GLY A 18 3.11 4.37 -3.77
C GLY A 18 1.69 3.85 -4.00
N PHE A 19 0.74 4.19 -3.12
CA PHE A 19 -0.65 3.82 -3.26
C PHE A 19 -1.46 4.98 -3.84
N ASN A 20 -1.60 5.03 -5.14
CA ASN A 20 -2.16 6.15 -5.90
C ASN A 20 -3.58 5.91 -6.42
N ARG A 21 -4.11 4.69 -6.29
CA ARG A 21 -5.36 4.29 -6.96
C ARG A 21 -6.66 4.56 -6.22
N LEU A 22 -6.67 4.91 -4.96
CA LEU A 22 -7.89 5.30 -4.26
C LEU A 22 -8.28 6.76 -4.52
N SER A 23 -7.82 7.36 -5.60
CA SER A 23 -8.36 8.60 -6.10
C SER A 23 -9.73 8.38 -6.74
N GLY A 24 -10.57 9.36 -6.71
CA GLY A 24 -11.71 9.45 -7.60
C GLY A 24 -11.25 9.47 -9.06
N PRO A 25 -12.18 9.44 -9.99
CA PRO A 25 -11.89 9.61 -11.41
C PRO A 25 -11.19 10.95 -11.67
N ALA A 26 -10.55 11.07 -12.84
CA ALA A 26 -9.95 12.33 -13.26
C ALA A 26 -10.98 13.46 -13.18
N VAL A 27 -10.57 14.58 -12.60
CA VAL A 27 -11.46 15.74 -12.42
C VAL A 27 -11.42 16.60 -13.66
N ILE A 28 -12.60 17.01 -14.15
CA ILE A 28 -12.78 18.09 -15.09
C ILE A 28 -13.10 19.33 -14.26
N ASP A 29 -12.25 20.34 -14.35
CA ASP A 29 -12.45 21.63 -13.68
C ASP A 29 -12.03 22.73 -14.63
N THR A 30 -12.98 23.17 -15.44
CA THR A 30 -12.83 24.25 -16.43
C THR A 30 -13.83 25.36 -16.14
N PRO A 31 -13.69 26.55 -16.72
CA PRO A 31 -14.68 27.61 -16.56
C PRO A 31 -16.10 27.24 -17.02
N ASP A 32 -16.23 26.29 -17.93
CA ASP A 32 -17.48 25.93 -18.59
C ASP A 32 -18.02 24.57 -18.11
N GLU A 33 -17.19 23.74 -17.47
CA GLU A 33 -17.57 22.39 -17.09
C GLU A 33 -16.83 21.94 -15.82
N ALA A 34 -17.56 21.34 -14.88
CA ALA A 34 -17.01 20.65 -13.73
C ALA A 34 -17.59 19.25 -13.62
N GLY A 35 -16.75 18.26 -13.27
CA GLY A 35 -17.20 16.89 -13.16
C GLY A 35 -16.05 15.90 -13.17
N PHE A 36 -16.31 14.70 -13.69
CA PHE A 36 -15.33 13.61 -13.74
C PHE A 36 -15.15 13.08 -15.16
N ASP A 37 -13.91 12.96 -15.59
CA ASP A 37 -13.54 12.30 -16.85
C ASP A 37 -13.25 10.81 -16.59
N LEU A 38 -14.29 10.00 -16.72
CA LEU A 38 -14.21 8.55 -16.51
C LEU A 38 -13.50 7.82 -17.67
N GLU A 39 -13.24 8.49 -18.78
CA GLU A 39 -12.48 7.91 -19.89
C GLU A 39 -10.97 8.10 -19.67
N GLN A 40 -10.57 9.26 -19.14
CA GLN A 40 -9.18 9.52 -18.82
C GLN A 40 -8.72 8.70 -17.63
N ASP A 41 -9.48 8.70 -16.54
CA ASP A 41 -9.23 7.86 -15.37
C ASP A 41 -10.57 7.54 -14.69
N PRO A 42 -11.04 6.30 -14.77
CA PRO A 42 -12.27 5.89 -14.09
C PRO A 42 -12.10 5.73 -12.58
N GLY A 43 -10.89 5.94 -12.04
CA GLY A 43 -10.59 5.67 -10.63
C GLY A 43 -10.51 4.16 -10.33
N VAL A 44 -10.43 3.82 -9.05
CA VAL A 44 -10.33 2.41 -8.58
C VAL A 44 -11.60 1.60 -8.85
N ALA A 45 -12.67 2.26 -9.10
CA ALA A 45 -14.03 1.73 -9.14
C ALA A 45 -14.36 0.89 -10.35
N TYR A 46 -13.49 0.73 -11.28
CA TYR A 46 -13.81 0.02 -12.51
C TYR A 46 -14.03 -1.48 -12.34
N GLN A 47 -13.48 -2.07 -11.30
CA GLN A 47 -13.63 -3.49 -11.03
C GLN A 47 -13.95 -3.71 -9.56
N TYR A 48 -14.80 -4.60 -9.24
CA TYR A 48 -15.26 -5.18 -7.96
C TYR A 48 -14.47 -4.87 -6.66
N ASN A 49 -13.37 -4.17 -6.73
CA ASN A 49 -12.47 -3.80 -5.63
C ASN A 49 -12.68 -2.36 -5.17
N ILE A 50 -13.89 -1.90 -5.20
CA ILE A 50 -14.24 -0.56 -4.72
C ILE A 50 -14.22 -0.61 -3.21
N SER A 51 -13.05 -0.42 -2.70
CA SER A 51 -12.84 -0.37 -1.27
C SER A 51 -12.56 1.06 -0.91
N LEU A 52 -13.60 1.76 -0.54
CA LEU A 52 -13.50 3.12 -0.08
C LEU A 52 -13.48 3.14 1.44
N CYS A 53 -12.70 4.03 2.03
CA CYS A 53 -12.73 4.28 3.44
C CYS A 53 -13.91 5.18 3.79
N GLY A 54 -14.57 4.90 4.90
CA GLY A 54 -15.62 5.77 5.43
C GLY A 54 -16.96 5.65 4.73
N ALA A 55 -17.83 6.62 4.99
CA ALA A 55 -19.17 6.72 4.40
C ALA A 55 -19.13 7.18 2.94
N GLN A 56 -18.22 6.62 2.15
CA GLN A 56 -18.00 7.11 0.80
C GLN A 56 -18.79 6.40 -0.24
N THR A 57 -19.00 7.18 -1.28
CA THR A 57 -19.57 6.70 -2.53
C THR A 57 -18.49 6.00 -3.34
N GLY A 58 -18.72 4.75 -3.71
CA GLY A 58 -17.84 4.03 -4.61
C GLY A 58 -17.85 4.62 -6.02
N PHE A 59 -16.72 4.58 -6.67
CA PHE A 59 -16.63 4.92 -8.07
C PHE A 59 -16.73 3.64 -8.91
N ASP A 60 -17.89 3.36 -9.42
CA ASP A 60 -18.11 2.27 -10.38
C ASP A 60 -18.54 2.87 -11.70
N ARG A 61 -17.72 2.71 -12.73
CA ARG A 61 -18.06 3.22 -14.07
C ARG A 61 -19.42 2.74 -14.55
N SER A 62 -19.79 1.50 -14.22
CA SER A 62 -21.12 0.95 -14.56
C SER A 62 -22.27 1.66 -13.82
N GLN A 63 -21.96 2.35 -12.72
CA GLN A 63 -22.87 3.10 -11.90
C GLN A 63 -22.79 4.63 -12.14
N ALA A 64 -21.85 5.09 -12.96
CA ALA A 64 -21.75 6.50 -13.32
C ALA A 64 -23.05 6.96 -13.98
N GLY A 65 -23.55 8.12 -13.55
CA GLY A 65 -24.83 8.65 -14.03
C GLY A 65 -26.08 7.97 -13.48
N LYS A 66 -25.95 7.04 -12.51
CA LYS A 66 -27.08 6.39 -11.85
C LYS A 66 -27.23 6.91 -10.42
N GLU A 67 -28.46 6.91 -9.94
CA GLU A 67 -28.75 7.13 -8.53
C GLU A 67 -28.57 5.85 -7.73
N GLY A 68 -28.10 5.95 -6.50
CA GLY A 68 -28.05 4.83 -5.59
C GLY A 68 -26.77 4.70 -4.78
N LYS A 69 -26.76 3.70 -3.88
CA LYS A 69 -25.64 3.41 -3.01
C LYS A 69 -24.44 2.90 -3.82
N GLY A 70 -23.29 3.51 -3.61
CA GLY A 70 -22.06 3.16 -4.33
C GLY A 70 -21.88 3.87 -5.67
N SER A 71 -22.69 4.89 -5.96
CA SER A 71 -22.67 5.68 -7.18
C SER A 71 -22.37 7.15 -6.86
N LEU A 72 -21.74 7.85 -7.79
CA LEU A 72 -21.57 9.31 -7.72
C LEU A 72 -22.81 10.08 -8.22
N GLY A 73 -23.84 9.35 -8.66
CA GLY A 73 -24.98 9.97 -9.31
C GLY A 73 -24.61 10.56 -10.66
N TYR A 74 -25.38 11.54 -11.10
CA TYR A 74 -25.04 12.33 -12.26
C TYR A 74 -23.94 13.32 -11.85
N SER A 75 -22.77 13.18 -12.42
CA SER A 75 -21.71 14.16 -12.23
C SER A 75 -22.15 15.51 -12.78
N GLY A 76 -22.23 16.48 -11.93
CA GLY A 76 -22.61 17.85 -12.23
C GLY A 76 -21.90 18.81 -11.28
N ASN A 77 -22.27 20.08 -11.34
CA ASN A 77 -21.64 21.12 -10.52
C ASN A 77 -21.88 20.95 -9.02
N GLU A 78 -22.81 20.11 -8.62
CA GLU A 78 -23.14 19.85 -7.21
C GLU A 78 -21.98 19.21 -6.42
N LEU A 79 -21.02 18.62 -7.12
CA LEU A 79 -19.83 18.03 -6.50
C LEU A 79 -18.60 18.94 -6.55
N GLU A 80 -18.71 20.11 -7.17
CA GLU A 80 -17.63 21.08 -7.28
C GLU A 80 -17.16 21.53 -5.89
N GLY A 81 -15.86 21.40 -5.64
CA GLY A 81 -15.26 21.75 -4.36
C GLY A 81 -15.63 20.86 -3.19
N MET A 82 -16.46 19.84 -3.38
CA MET A 82 -16.78 18.88 -2.34
C MET A 82 -15.64 17.89 -2.14
N LYS A 83 -15.24 17.73 -0.89
CA LYS A 83 -14.39 16.61 -0.49
C LYS A 83 -15.23 15.34 -0.56
N ILE A 84 -14.93 14.51 -1.51
CA ILE A 84 -15.48 13.15 -1.54
C ILE A 84 -14.79 12.40 -0.41
N ALA A 85 -15.52 12.17 0.68
CA ALA A 85 -15.00 11.57 1.87
C ALA A 85 -14.35 10.21 1.53
N GLY A 86 -13.11 9.87 2.05
CA GLY A 86 -12.34 8.66 2.02
C GLY A 86 -11.36 8.40 0.92
N ASN A 87 -11.27 9.27 -0.01
CA ASN A 87 -10.09 9.35 -0.86
C ASN A 87 -9.02 10.18 -0.18
N THR A 88 -8.79 9.93 1.10
CA THR A 88 -7.92 10.81 1.88
C THR A 88 -6.45 10.49 1.71
N PHE A 89 -6.06 9.34 1.19
CA PHE A 89 -4.65 8.93 1.12
C PHE A 89 -3.85 9.24 2.38
N ASP A 90 -4.50 9.11 3.54
CA ASP A 90 -3.94 9.40 4.86
C ASP A 90 -3.02 8.29 5.36
N TYR A 91 -2.68 7.35 4.52
CA TYR A 91 -1.87 6.20 4.89
C TYR A 91 -0.48 6.58 5.41
N PRO A 92 0.22 7.60 4.88
CA PRO A 92 1.44 8.11 5.50
C PRO A 92 1.24 8.61 6.94
N PHE A 93 0.04 9.10 7.28
CA PHE A 93 -0.29 9.48 8.65
C PHE A 93 -0.53 8.24 9.53
N VAL A 94 -1.21 7.22 9.02
CA VAL A 94 -1.47 5.97 9.75
C VAL A 94 -0.15 5.25 10.08
N HIS A 95 0.75 5.12 9.11
CA HIS A 95 2.09 4.56 9.31
C HIS A 95 2.92 5.43 10.25
N GLY A 96 2.94 6.74 10.02
CA GLY A 96 3.65 7.71 10.85
C GLY A 96 3.21 7.70 12.31
N LYS A 97 1.91 7.54 12.58
CA LYS A 97 1.37 7.41 13.93
C LYS A 97 1.87 6.14 14.61
N ALA A 98 1.95 5.02 13.88
CA ALA A 98 2.50 3.78 14.40
C ALA A 98 4.02 3.87 14.64
N ILE A 99 4.78 4.55 13.75
CA ILE A 99 6.21 4.83 13.93
C ILE A 99 6.44 5.70 15.18
N GLN A 100 5.64 6.75 15.37
CA GLN A 100 5.72 7.60 16.55
C GLN A 100 5.45 6.82 17.83
N ALA A 101 4.44 5.94 17.83
CA ALA A 101 4.10 5.10 18.98
C ALA A 101 5.18 4.05 19.30
N ALA A 102 5.98 3.64 18.31
CA ALA A 102 7.07 2.69 18.48
C ALA A 102 8.29 3.27 19.25
N GLY A 103 8.36 4.59 19.43
CA GLY A 103 9.41 5.22 20.24
C GLY A 103 10.11 6.40 19.57
N ASN A 104 11.42 6.49 19.76
CA ASN A 104 12.23 7.63 19.34
C ASN A 104 12.60 7.60 17.84
N TYR A 105 11.64 7.40 16.98
CA TYR A 105 11.83 7.46 15.53
C TYR A 105 11.22 8.73 14.96
N SER A 106 11.97 9.40 14.09
CA SER A 106 11.44 10.48 13.27
C SER A 106 11.00 9.94 11.92
N PHE A 107 10.08 10.61 11.25
CA PHE A 107 9.74 10.26 9.88
C PHE A 107 9.42 11.49 9.02
N VAL A 108 9.58 11.32 7.74
CA VAL A 108 9.09 12.20 6.69
C VAL A 108 8.40 11.34 5.63
N SER A 109 7.47 11.92 4.90
CA SER A 109 6.79 11.20 3.81
C SER A 109 6.89 11.94 2.48
N CYS A 110 6.87 11.17 1.41
CA CYS A 110 6.82 11.67 0.03
C CYS A 110 5.95 10.72 -0.82
N SER A 111 5.68 11.12 -2.05
CA SER A 111 5.14 10.22 -3.06
C SER A 111 6.27 9.43 -3.73
N ASP A 112 5.92 8.33 -4.38
CA ASP A 112 6.85 7.50 -5.15
C ASP A 112 7.42 8.27 -6.36
N GLU A 113 6.65 9.15 -7.01
CA GLU A 113 7.16 9.98 -8.10
C GLU A 113 8.27 10.94 -7.63
N ALA A 114 8.23 11.40 -6.39
CA ALA A 114 9.31 12.24 -5.85
C ALA A 114 10.63 11.47 -5.74
N VAL A 115 10.54 10.17 -5.46
CA VAL A 115 11.69 9.25 -5.43
C VAL A 115 12.13 8.90 -6.85
N GLU A 116 11.20 8.50 -7.72
CA GLU A 116 11.49 8.13 -9.10
C GLU A 116 12.13 9.28 -9.90
N ASN A 117 11.72 10.50 -9.65
CA ASN A 117 12.28 11.71 -10.27
C ASN A 117 13.57 12.23 -9.58
N GLY A 118 14.11 11.49 -8.60
CA GLY A 118 15.35 11.82 -7.89
C GLY A 118 15.27 13.04 -6.98
N ARG A 119 14.08 13.55 -6.67
CA ARG A 119 13.89 14.68 -5.74
C ARG A 119 14.13 14.26 -4.30
N ILE A 120 13.81 13.00 -3.97
CA ILE A 120 14.08 12.38 -2.68
C ILE A 120 14.93 11.14 -2.93
N GLN A 121 15.98 10.98 -2.14
CA GLN A 121 16.95 9.90 -2.26
C GLN A 121 16.82 8.99 -1.04
N PRO A 122 16.33 7.74 -1.21
CA PRO A 122 16.14 6.79 -0.11
C PRO A 122 17.42 6.49 0.67
N GLU A 123 18.57 6.56 0.02
CA GLU A 123 19.89 6.29 0.61
C GLU A 123 20.24 7.22 1.79
N HIS A 124 19.57 8.35 1.91
CA HIS A 124 19.74 9.27 3.04
C HIS A 124 18.97 8.81 4.29
N TYR A 125 18.21 7.72 4.19
CA TYR A 125 17.37 7.23 5.29
C TYR A 125 17.74 5.78 5.63
N PRO A 126 18.03 5.49 6.91
CA PRO A 126 18.37 4.13 7.32
C PRO A 126 17.20 3.14 7.20
N ILE A 127 15.97 3.66 7.13
CA ILE A 127 14.75 2.87 7.03
C ILE A 127 13.82 3.50 6.00
N VAL A 128 13.30 2.69 5.09
CA VAL A 128 12.26 3.04 4.13
C VAL A 128 11.01 2.20 4.43
N ASP A 129 9.87 2.87 4.49
CA ASP A 129 8.53 2.27 4.62
C ASP A 129 7.74 2.57 3.36
N PHE A 130 7.55 1.57 2.50
CA PHE A 130 6.91 1.71 1.19
C PHE A 130 5.48 1.19 1.22
N ILE A 131 4.53 2.12 1.17
CA ILE A 131 3.09 1.86 1.20
C ILE A 131 2.60 1.56 -0.20
N LEU A 132 2.03 0.39 -0.41
CA LEU A 132 1.46 -0.03 -1.69
C LEU A 132 -0.04 -0.35 -1.63
N GLY A 133 -0.61 -0.48 -0.44
CA GLY A 133 -2.05 -0.62 -0.24
C GLY A 133 -2.72 -1.62 -1.19
N LEU A 134 -3.63 -1.13 -2.03
CA LEU A 134 -4.27 -1.89 -3.12
C LEU A 134 -3.70 -1.52 -4.50
N GLU A 135 -2.51 -0.95 -4.57
CA GLU A 135 -1.86 -0.61 -5.84
C GLU A 135 -1.61 -1.85 -6.67
N LYS A 136 -2.01 -1.81 -7.91
CA LYS A 136 -1.72 -2.84 -8.92
C LYS A 136 -1.90 -2.28 -10.31
N ASP A 137 -1.17 -2.81 -11.28
CA ASP A 137 -1.40 -2.50 -12.68
C ASP A 137 -2.65 -3.24 -13.19
N ASP A 138 -3.57 -2.49 -13.75
CA ASP A 138 -4.81 -3.01 -14.32
C ASP A 138 -4.93 -2.60 -15.79
N ILE A 139 -4.10 -3.22 -16.62
CA ILE A 139 -4.05 -2.98 -18.07
C ILE A 139 -5.40 -3.29 -18.74
N LEU A 140 -6.17 -4.22 -18.17
CA LEU A 140 -7.42 -4.70 -18.80
C LEU A 140 -8.56 -3.70 -18.61
N SER A 141 -8.49 -2.84 -17.61
CA SER A 141 -9.59 -1.90 -17.33
C SER A 141 -9.65 -0.72 -18.27
N ASN A 142 -8.52 -0.26 -18.77
CA ASN A 142 -8.45 0.82 -19.75
C ASN A 142 -7.18 0.72 -20.61
N PRO A 143 -7.22 0.03 -21.76
CA PRO A 143 -6.05 -0.12 -22.62
C PRO A 143 -5.55 1.21 -23.25
N ALA A 144 -6.35 2.25 -23.24
CA ALA A 144 -5.97 3.56 -23.77
C ALA A 144 -5.33 4.48 -22.73
N ARG A 145 -5.30 4.08 -21.46
CA ARG A 145 -4.74 4.92 -20.39
C ARG A 145 -3.23 5.12 -20.53
N LYS A 146 -2.78 6.30 -20.14
CA LYS A 146 -1.37 6.67 -20.15
C LYS A 146 -0.68 6.41 -18.80
N THR A 147 -1.44 6.19 -17.73
CA THR A 147 -0.95 5.99 -16.37
C THR A 147 -1.03 4.52 -15.99
N TYR A 148 0.07 4.00 -15.47
CA TYR A 148 0.18 2.63 -14.99
C TYR A 148 0.38 2.67 -13.47
N TYR A 149 -0.37 1.83 -12.76
CA TYR A 149 -0.37 1.75 -11.30
C TYR A 149 0.35 0.49 -10.80
N LYS A 150 1.50 0.19 -11.39
CA LYS A 150 2.27 -0.99 -11.01
C LYS A 150 2.86 -0.84 -9.62
N THR A 151 2.69 -1.87 -8.79
CA THR A 151 3.22 -1.91 -7.41
C THR A 151 4.71 -1.52 -7.34
N PHE A 152 5.51 -2.06 -8.25
CA PHE A 152 6.91 -1.68 -8.39
C PHE A 152 7.19 -1.33 -9.84
N SER A 153 7.19 -0.06 -10.16
CA SER A 153 7.62 0.43 -11.47
C SER A 153 9.08 0.06 -11.76
N SER A 154 9.48 0.02 -13.01
CA SER A 154 10.88 -0.28 -13.35
C SER A 154 11.88 0.74 -12.75
N PRO A 155 11.60 2.05 -12.67
CA PRO A 155 12.43 2.98 -11.91
C PRO A 155 12.52 2.62 -10.43
N MET A 156 11.38 2.36 -9.77
CA MET A 156 11.34 2.02 -8.35
C MET A 156 12.10 0.72 -8.04
N GLN A 157 11.97 -0.31 -8.89
CA GLN A 157 12.75 -1.55 -8.75
C GLN A 157 14.26 -1.28 -8.73
N ARG A 158 14.76 -0.42 -9.63
CA ARG A 158 16.20 -0.06 -9.66
C ARG A 158 16.63 0.69 -8.40
N ILE A 159 15.83 1.65 -7.95
CA ILE A 159 16.11 2.46 -6.76
C ILE A 159 16.12 1.58 -5.51
N LEU A 160 15.10 0.75 -5.31
CA LEU A 160 15.03 -0.15 -4.15
C LEU A 160 16.12 -1.23 -4.18
N THR A 161 16.51 -1.69 -5.37
CA THR A 161 17.66 -2.60 -5.51
C THR A 161 18.95 -1.95 -5.01
N ALA A 162 19.25 -0.73 -5.47
CA ALA A 162 20.43 0.01 -5.02
C ALA A 162 20.39 0.29 -3.52
N TYR A 163 19.23 0.72 -3.00
CA TYR A 163 19.00 0.97 -1.59
C TYR A 163 19.25 -0.26 -0.71
N CYS A 164 18.67 -1.40 -1.07
CA CYS A 164 18.89 -2.65 -0.34
C CYS A 164 20.36 -3.09 -0.40
N GLN A 165 20.98 -3.08 -1.59
CA GLN A 165 22.37 -3.47 -1.78
C GLN A 165 23.35 -2.56 -1.03
N SER A 166 22.99 -1.31 -0.74
CA SER A 166 23.78 -0.39 0.10
C SER A 166 23.58 -0.61 1.61
N GLY A 167 22.78 -1.60 2.01
CA GLY A 167 22.55 -1.95 3.42
C GLY A 167 21.30 -1.30 4.03
N GLY A 168 20.40 -0.78 3.22
CA GLY A 168 19.15 -0.17 3.67
C GLY A 168 18.17 -1.17 4.30
N ASN A 169 17.26 -0.68 5.15
CA ASN A 169 16.20 -1.47 5.77
C ASN A 169 14.86 -1.10 5.14
N LEU A 170 14.19 -2.06 4.53
CA LEU A 170 12.99 -1.84 3.73
C LEU A 170 11.78 -2.56 4.31
N LEU A 171 10.74 -1.80 4.69
CA LEU A 171 9.39 -2.29 4.90
C LEU A 171 8.58 -2.10 3.62
N VAL A 172 7.89 -3.15 3.20
CA VAL A 172 6.94 -3.11 2.08
C VAL A 172 5.62 -3.72 2.52
N SER A 173 4.51 -3.04 2.26
CA SER A 173 3.17 -3.58 2.56
C SER A 173 2.17 -3.28 1.46
N GLY A 174 1.42 -4.30 1.03
CA GLY A 174 0.39 -4.14 0.00
C GLY A 174 -0.23 -5.46 -0.41
N SER A 175 -1.48 -5.41 -0.90
CA SER A 175 -2.24 -6.61 -1.27
C SER A 175 -1.70 -7.32 -2.49
N TYR A 176 -1.06 -6.61 -3.42
CA TYR A 176 -0.73 -7.15 -4.75
C TYR A 176 0.77 -7.15 -5.04
N ILE A 177 1.61 -7.10 -4.01
CA ILE A 177 3.07 -7.04 -4.16
C ILE A 177 3.69 -8.27 -4.82
N GLY A 178 3.00 -9.41 -4.79
CA GLY A 178 3.41 -10.64 -5.44
C GLY A 178 2.70 -10.86 -6.78
N SER A 179 1.36 -10.78 -6.79
CA SER A 179 0.54 -11.06 -7.97
C SER A 179 0.83 -10.11 -9.12
N ASP A 180 0.95 -8.81 -8.85
CA ASP A 180 1.28 -7.81 -9.86
C ASP A 180 2.71 -7.93 -10.39
N MET A 181 3.58 -8.61 -9.65
CA MET A 181 4.98 -8.88 -10.04
C MET A 181 5.21 -10.26 -10.66
N SER A 182 4.17 -11.10 -10.73
CA SER A 182 4.29 -12.47 -11.23
C SER A 182 4.33 -12.60 -12.75
N ASN A 183 4.03 -11.54 -13.48
CA ASN A 183 3.76 -11.52 -14.92
C ASN A 183 5.01 -11.54 -15.82
N SER A 184 6.20 -11.32 -15.28
CA SER A 184 7.46 -11.39 -16.04
C SER A 184 8.60 -11.98 -15.22
N GLN A 185 9.63 -12.50 -15.89
CA GLN A 185 10.81 -13.03 -15.23
C GLN A 185 11.54 -11.93 -14.44
N GLY A 186 11.75 -10.76 -15.03
CA GLY A 186 12.48 -9.67 -14.37
C GLY A 186 11.76 -9.19 -13.09
N ASN A 187 10.43 -9.13 -13.10
CA ASN A 187 9.66 -8.77 -11.92
C ASN A 187 9.79 -9.83 -10.81
N ARG A 188 9.71 -11.12 -11.16
CA ARG A 188 9.93 -12.21 -10.20
C ARG A 188 11.35 -12.20 -9.65
N GLU A 189 12.35 -11.96 -10.50
CA GLU A 189 13.73 -11.84 -10.03
C GLU A 189 13.93 -10.71 -9.03
N PHE A 190 13.26 -9.58 -9.21
CA PHE A 190 13.30 -8.49 -8.24
C PHE A 190 12.70 -8.92 -6.90
N THR A 191 11.50 -9.53 -6.89
CA THR A 191 10.88 -9.96 -5.64
C THR A 191 11.68 -11.06 -4.94
N GLU A 192 12.20 -12.03 -5.68
CA GLU A 192 12.94 -13.17 -5.11
C GLU A 192 14.36 -12.79 -4.69
N LYS A 193 15.11 -12.07 -5.53
CA LYS A 193 16.52 -11.78 -5.26
C LYS A 193 16.73 -10.58 -4.35
N ILE A 194 15.83 -9.58 -4.40
CA ILE A 194 15.97 -8.33 -3.63
C ILE A 194 15.00 -8.31 -2.45
N LEU A 195 13.70 -8.51 -2.69
CA LEU A 195 12.69 -8.47 -1.61
C LEU A 195 12.57 -9.79 -0.83
N LYS A 196 13.20 -10.85 -1.33
CA LYS A 196 13.34 -12.15 -0.65
C LYS A 196 12.02 -12.89 -0.42
N TYR A 197 11.06 -12.70 -1.32
CA TYR A 197 9.83 -13.50 -1.35
C TYR A 197 9.45 -13.95 -2.75
N GLY A 198 8.79 -15.12 -2.81
CA GLY A 198 8.09 -15.63 -3.97
C GLY A 198 6.58 -15.46 -3.82
N PHE A 199 5.86 -15.39 -4.93
CA PHE A 199 4.39 -15.35 -4.96
C PHE A 199 3.82 -16.76 -5.02
N GLN A 200 2.92 -17.11 -4.10
CA GLN A 200 2.27 -18.42 -4.03
C GLN A 200 0.83 -18.40 -4.56
N GLY A 201 0.17 -17.26 -4.49
CA GLY A 201 -1.21 -17.09 -4.90
C GLY A 201 -1.88 -15.94 -4.14
N SER A 202 -3.06 -15.53 -4.57
CA SER A 202 -3.86 -14.53 -3.85
C SER A 202 -4.97 -15.21 -3.09
N LEU A 203 -5.21 -14.76 -1.86
CA LEU A 203 -6.22 -15.35 -0.98
C LEU A 203 -7.61 -14.81 -1.34
N LYS A 204 -8.33 -15.50 -2.22
CA LYS A 204 -9.66 -15.08 -2.69
C LYS A 204 -10.77 -15.22 -1.65
N ASP A 205 -10.60 -16.10 -0.68
CA ASP A 205 -11.58 -16.33 0.39
C ASP A 205 -10.95 -16.08 1.76
N THR A 206 -10.95 -14.83 2.15
CA THR A 206 -10.48 -14.38 3.47
C THR A 206 -11.62 -14.31 4.47
N ARG A 207 -12.42 -15.39 4.62
CA ARG A 207 -13.63 -15.37 5.46
C ARG A 207 -13.42 -14.79 6.85
N SER A 208 -12.26 -14.98 7.44
CA SER A 208 -11.99 -14.45 8.77
C SER A 208 -11.36 -13.05 8.80
N GLY A 209 -10.63 -12.65 7.75
CA GLY A 209 -9.78 -11.46 7.77
C GLY A 209 -8.67 -11.52 8.83
N GLN A 210 -8.42 -12.69 9.41
CA GLN A 210 -7.47 -12.86 10.50
C GLN A 210 -6.08 -13.23 10.01
N ILE A 211 -5.09 -12.61 10.65
CA ILE A 211 -3.66 -12.84 10.40
C ILE A 211 -2.98 -13.05 11.74
N THR A 212 -2.21 -14.12 11.87
CA THR A 212 -1.42 -14.38 13.06
C THR A 212 0.07 -14.14 12.81
N GLY A 213 0.75 -13.53 13.75
CA GLY A 213 2.19 -13.29 13.71
C GLY A 213 2.66 -12.39 14.85
N LEU A 214 3.93 -12.40 15.15
CA LEU A 214 4.54 -11.59 16.23
C LEU A 214 3.82 -11.74 17.58
N GLY A 215 3.27 -12.92 17.86
CA GLY A 215 2.50 -13.20 19.07
C GLY A 215 1.11 -12.53 19.12
N ARG A 216 0.57 -12.11 17.99
CA ARG A 216 -0.71 -11.40 17.88
C ARG A 216 -1.63 -12.08 16.87
N THR A 217 -2.92 -11.85 17.03
CA THR A 217 -3.95 -12.07 16.01
C THR A 217 -4.44 -10.72 15.54
N LEU A 218 -4.13 -10.38 14.30
CA LEU A 218 -4.52 -9.14 13.66
C LEU A 218 -5.82 -9.34 12.89
N GLN A 219 -6.58 -8.27 12.74
CA GLN A 219 -7.79 -8.23 11.92
C GLN A 219 -7.63 -7.22 10.80
N ILE A 220 -7.94 -7.63 9.57
CA ILE A 220 -8.03 -6.75 8.40
C ILE A 220 -9.46 -6.76 7.87
N PRO A 221 -9.97 -5.64 7.33
CA PRO A 221 -11.36 -5.53 6.90
C PRO A 221 -11.60 -6.29 5.60
N ARG A 222 -12.68 -7.04 5.56
CA ARG A 222 -13.17 -7.74 4.36
C ARG A 222 -14.19 -6.92 3.58
N LEU A 223 -14.84 -6.04 4.28
CA LEU A 223 -15.77 -5.06 3.75
C LEU A 223 -15.26 -3.67 4.14
N PRO A 224 -15.46 -2.65 3.29
CA PRO A 224 -15.08 -1.29 3.64
C PRO A 224 -15.85 -0.82 4.87
N ASN A 225 -15.19 -0.08 5.73
CA ASN A 225 -15.77 0.52 6.92
C ASN A 225 -15.31 1.97 7.08
N GLU A 226 -15.70 2.63 8.17
CA GLU A 226 -15.36 4.03 8.41
C GLU A 226 -13.88 4.34 8.58
N LYS A 227 -13.04 3.31 8.73
CA LYS A 227 -11.61 3.48 9.05
C LYS A 227 -10.67 2.92 7.99
N ALA A 228 -11.13 1.91 7.23
CA ALA A 228 -10.27 1.21 6.29
C ALA A 228 -11.07 0.68 5.08
N TYR A 229 -10.38 0.59 3.97
CA TYR A 229 -10.85 -0.09 2.76
C TYR A 229 -10.82 -1.62 2.93
N ALA A 230 -11.58 -2.34 2.10
CA ALA A 230 -11.59 -3.79 2.14
C ALA A 230 -10.32 -4.39 1.52
N VAL A 231 -9.78 -5.40 2.18
CA VAL A 231 -8.69 -6.23 1.64
C VAL A 231 -9.28 -7.55 1.19
N THR A 232 -9.64 -7.63 -0.09
CA THR A 232 -10.44 -8.74 -0.64
C THR A 232 -9.62 -9.92 -1.14
N ALA A 233 -8.42 -9.67 -1.64
CA ALA A 233 -7.57 -10.69 -2.25
C ALA A 233 -6.07 -10.43 -1.97
N PRO A 234 -5.66 -10.43 -0.69
CA PRO A 234 -4.26 -10.23 -0.35
C PRO A 234 -3.39 -11.39 -0.83
N ASP A 235 -2.14 -11.07 -1.14
CA ASP A 235 -1.20 -12.04 -1.67
C ASP A 235 -0.60 -12.95 -0.59
N CYS A 236 -0.50 -14.23 -0.91
CA CYS A 236 0.32 -15.18 -0.17
C CYS A 236 1.75 -15.09 -0.70
N ILE A 237 2.67 -14.65 0.14
CA ILE A 237 4.08 -14.53 -0.18
C ILE A 237 4.90 -15.51 0.68
N VAL A 238 5.80 -16.23 0.05
CA VAL A 238 6.62 -17.24 0.72
C VAL A 238 8.08 -16.78 0.78
N PRO A 239 8.79 -17.09 1.87
CA PRO A 239 10.18 -16.70 1.99
C PRO A 239 11.07 -17.39 0.95
N VAL A 240 12.07 -16.68 0.45
CA VAL A 240 13.12 -17.16 -0.45
C VAL A 240 14.47 -16.99 0.22
N ASP A 241 15.43 -17.85 -0.12
CA ASP A 241 16.75 -17.92 0.50
C ASP A 241 16.67 -18.08 2.03
N SER A 242 17.34 -17.18 2.79
CA SER A 242 17.36 -17.15 4.24
C SER A 242 16.27 -16.28 4.87
N ALA A 243 15.28 -15.85 4.10
CA ALA A 243 14.10 -15.20 4.66
C ALA A 243 13.25 -16.21 5.46
N PHE A 244 12.41 -15.70 6.36
CA PHE A 244 11.56 -16.53 7.19
C PHE A 244 10.14 -15.94 7.29
N PRO A 245 9.11 -16.80 7.49
CA PRO A 245 7.75 -16.34 7.61
C PRO A 245 7.54 -15.62 8.95
N VAL A 246 6.75 -14.53 8.92
CA VAL A 246 6.43 -13.73 10.11
C VAL A 246 4.93 -13.70 10.36
N PHE A 247 4.15 -13.63 9.29
CA PHE A 247 2.70 -13.59 9.33
C PHE A 247 2.06 -14.74 8.55
N VAL A 248 0.90 -15.19 9.03
CA VAL A 248 0.15 -16.30 8.44
C VAL A 248 -1.34 -15.95 8.41
N TYR A 249 -2.00 -16.12 7.25
CA TYR A 249 -3.44 -15.97 7.10
C TYR A 249 -4.18 -17.13 7.77
N GLN A 250 -5.30 -16.85 8.42
CA GLN A 250 -6.16 -17.84 9.03
C GLN A 250 -7.47 -18.02 8.26
N PRO A 251 -8.02 -19.25 8.19
CA PRO A 251 -7.56 -20.49 8.81
C PRO A 251 -6.54 -21.29 7.99
N GLY A 252 -6.20 -20.87 6.79
CA GLY A 252 -5.48 -21.70 5.80
C GLY A 252 -3.97 -21.84 6.00
N GLN A 253 -3.37 -21.20 6.98
CA GLN A 253 -1.93 -21.20 7.25
C GLN A 253 -1.03 -20.79 6.05
N TYR A 254 -1.57 -19.98 5.13
CA TYR A 254 -0.77 -19.40 4.05
C TYR A 254 0.10 -18.25 4.55
N SER A 255 1.34 -18.21 4.12
CA SER A 255 2.25 -17.13 4.52
C SER A 255 1.74 -15.77 4.03
N ALA A 256 1.57 -14.84 4.98
CA ALA A 256 1.07 -13.48 4.75
C ALA A 256 2.19 -12.43 4.77
N GLY A 257 3.37 -12.79 5.27
CA GLY A 257 4.50 -11.88 5.34
C GLY A 257 5.77 -12.57 5.76
N ILE A 258 6.88 -11.99 5.35
CA ILE A 258 8.23 -12.52 5.57
C ILE A 258 9.16 -11.46 6.13
N ALA A 259 10.25 -11.89 6.75
CA ALA A 259 11.37 -11.04 7.08
C ALA A 259 12.69 -11.68 6.59
N TYR A 260 13.63 -10.82 6.21
CA TYR A 260 14.97 -11.19 5.77
C TYR A 260 16.02 -10.37 6.53
N LYS A 261 17.04 -11.03 7.05
CA LYS A 261 18.19 -10.42 7.74
C LYS A 261 19.48 -10.91 7.08
N GLY A 262 20.15 -10.02 6.37
CA GLY A 262 21.44 -10.26 5.71
C GLY A 262 22.26 -8.98 5.67
N ASN A 263 22.88 -8.68 4.54
CA ASN A 263 23.62 -7.43 4.34
C ASN A 263 22.68 -6.19 4.36
N TYR A 264 21.40 -6.42 4.13
CA TYR A 264 20.30 -5.49 4.29
C TYR A 264 19.14 -6.23 4.97
N ARG A 265 18.08 -5.51 5.32
CA ARG A 265 16.90 -6.16 5.89
C ARG A 265 15.66 -5.80 5.10
N VAL A 266 14.79 -6.79 4.92
CA VAL A 266 13.47 -6.60 4.32
C VAL A 266 12.42 -7.15 5.26
N PHE A 267 11.33 -6.42 5.38
CA PHE A 267 10.10 -6.88 6.01
C PHE A 267 8.98 -6.69 4.98
N ALA A 268 8.43 -7.76 4.44
CA ALA A 268 7.40 -7.69 3.41
C ALA A 268 6.09 -8.30 3.91
N MET A 269 5.00 -7.58 3.68
CA MET A 269 3.64 -7.96 4.05
C MET A 269 2.78 -8.04 2.80
N GLY A 270 2.21 -9.21 2.50
CA GLY A 270 1.26 -9.45 1.40
C GLY A 270 -0.12 -8.86 1.64
N PHE A 271 -0.24 -8.01 2.65
CA PHE A 271 -1.43 -7.22 2.99
C PHE A 271 -1.01 -5.82 3.44
N PRO A 272 -1.86 -4.80 3.28
CA PRO A 272 -1.54 -3.43 3.67
C PRO A 272 -1.45 -3.30 5.19
N PHE A 273 -0.37 -2.69 5.68
CA PHE A 273 -0.19 -2.42 7.10
C PHE A 273 -1.30 -1.51 7.66
N GLU A 274 -1.65 -0.48 6.93
CA GLU A 274 -2.69 0.49 7.31
C GLU A 274 -4.07 -0.13 7.44
N SER A 275 -4.29 -1.29 6.84
CA SER A 275 -5.55 -2.04 6.95
C SER A 275 -5.72 -2.81 8.25
N ILE A 276 -4.68 -2.96 9.07
CA ILE A 276 -4.83 -3.54 10.41
C ILE A 276 -5.79 -2.67 11.22
N GLU A 277 -6.93 -3.24 11.63
CA GLU A 277 -8.03 -2.45 12.22
C GLU A 277 -7.65 -1.78 13.54
N SER A 278 -6.93 -2.50 14.39
CA SER A 278 -6.54 -2.01 15.72
C SER A 278 -5.33 -1.08 15.65
N GLU A 279 -5.49 0.15 16.11
CA GLU A 279 -4.38 1.11 16.25
C GLU A 279 -3.28 0.59 17.19
N THR A 280 -3.69 -0.08 18.28
CA THR A 280 -2.74 -0.70 19.22
C THR A 280 -1.94 -1.80 18.54
N ASP A 281 -2.56 -2.62 17.70
CA ASP A 281 -1.86 -3.68 16.99
C ASP A 281 -0.93 -3.09 15.93
N ARG A 282 -1.32 -2.02 15.21
CA ARG A 282 -0.42 -1.28 14.31
C ARG A 282 0.82 -0.78 15.04
N ALA A 283 0.65 -0.18 16.22
CA ALA A 283 1.77 0.30 17.03
C ALA A 283 2.72 -0.84 17.45
N ILE A 284 2.18 -1.97 17.89
CA ILE A 284 2.96 -3.14 18.31
C ILE A 284 3.71 -3.77 17.13
N VAL A 285 3.02 -3.94 15.99
CA VAL A 285 3.63 -4.49 14.77
C VAL A 285 4.74 -3.58 14.27
N MET A 286 4.51 -2.26 14.19
CA MET A 286 5.53 -1.31 13.76
C MET A 286 6.73 -1.30 14.72
N ALA A 287 6.49 -1.35 16.03
CA ALA A 287 7.58 -1.44 17.01
C ALA A 287 8.43 -2.70 16.81
N ALA A 288 7.81 -3.84 16.53
CA ALA A 288 8.53 -5.09 16.25
C ALA A 288 9.35 -4.99 14.94
N ILE A 289 8.79 -4.39 13.89
CA ILE A 289 9.50 -4.17 12.62
C ILE A 289 10.70 -3.24 12.81
N LEU A 290 10.51 -2.10 13.48
CA LEU A 290 11.59 -1.14 13.72
C LEU A 290 12.67 -1.71 14.62
N LYS A 291 12.30 -2.51 15.63
CA LYS A 291 13.25 -3.26 16.45
C LYS A 291 14.06 -4.24 15.60
N PHE A 292 13.40 -5.03 14.75
CA PHE A 292 14.07 -5.95 13.82
C PHE A 292 15.08 -5.23 12.92
N PHE A 293 14.77 -4.02 12.44
CA PHE A 293 15.70 -3.21 11.67
C PHE A 293 16.87 -2.65 12.48
N GLY A 294 16.70 -2.43 13.79
CA GLY A 294 17.73 -1.94 14.69
C GLY A 294 18.63 -3.03 15.32
N GLU A 295 18.30 -4.31 15.19
CA GLU A 295 19.10 -5.41 15.76
C GLU A 295 20.44 -5.54 15.02
N LYS A 296 21.56 -5.49 15.77
CA LYS A 296 22.92 -5.72 15.24
C LYS A 296 23.18 -7.19 14.94
#